data_ba9fe23fe819a699938955d835bcf6f4
#
_entry.id   ba9fe23fe819a699938955d835bcf6f4
#
_cell.length_a   1.000
_cell.length_b   1.000
_cell.length_c   1.000
_cell.angle_alpha   90.00
_cell.angle_beta   90.00
_cell.angle_gamma   90.00
#
_symmetry.space_group_name_H-M   'P 1'
#
loop_
_entity.id
_entity.type
_entity.pdbx_description
1 polymer ?
#
loop_
_entity_poly.entity_id
_entity_poly.type
_entity_poly.pdbx_seq_one_letter_code
_entity_poly.pdbx_strand_id
1 'polypeptide(L)'
;MRKIVIFGNSGSGKSTLAKELCAEENFAHLDLDTVAWQATSPVRENLAKSKKVIDKFLDEHRSWVIEGCYSDLIALVLDHATELYFLNPGVEACIENCKHRSWEPHKYASIEKQNENLMMLIQWIQEYESRNDEFSLKSHRKLFDEFERKKTEYRSNNRNT
;
A
#
# COMPACT_ATOMS: atom_id res chain seq x y z
N MET A 1 14.93 -0.02 -16.25
CA MET A 1 13.73 -0.76 -15.79
C MET A 1 13.15 -0.10 -14.57
N ARG A 2 11.85 0.09 -14.60
CA ARG A 2 11.17 0.80 -13.50
C ARG A 2 10.74 -0.16 -12.41
N LYS A 3 11.06 0.18 -11.17
CA LYS A 3 10.73 -0.60 -9.97
C LYS A 3 10.09 0.36 -8.98
N ILE A 4 8.77 0.32 -8.88
CA ILE A 4 7.97 1.35 -8.24
C ILE A 4 7.40 0.85 -6.92
N VAL A 5 7.55 1.63 -5.86
CA VAL A 5 6.87 1.41 -4.58
C VAL A 5 5.84 2.51 -4.39
N ILE A 6 4.60 2.11 -4.06
CA ILE A 6 3.50 3.02 -3.73
C ILE A 6 3.06 2.73 -2.31
N PHE A 7 3.04 3.74 -1.47
CA PHE A 7 2.61 3.56 -0.07
C PHE A 7 1.78 4.76 0.41
N GLY A 8 1.13 4.56 1.53
CA GLY A 8 0.24 5.54 2.15
C GLY A 8 -0.77 4.86 3.05
N ASN A 9 -1.65 5.66 3.64
CA ASN A 9 -2.72 5.16 4.50
C ASN A 9 -3.69 4.24 3.73
N SER A 10 -4.44 3.42 4.44
CA SER A 10 -5.59 2.71 3.85
C SER A 10 -6.52 3.72 3.19
N GLY A 11 -7.03 3.40 2.02
CA GLY A 11 -7.92 4.28 1.27
C GLY A 11 -7.23 5.45 0.56
N SER A 12 -5.92 5.52 0.54
CA SER A 12 -5.21 6.63 -0.10
C SER A 12 -5.18 6.58 -1.64
N GLY A 13 -5.63 5.48 -2.24
CA GLY A 13 -5.66 5.33 -3.71
C GLY A 13 -4.50 4.53 -4.29
N LYS A 14 -3.77 3.78 -3.47
CA LYS A 14 -2.60 2.99 -3.90
C LYS A 14 -2.92 1.98 -4.99
N SER A 15 -3.95 1.17 -4.78
CA SER A 15 -4.33 0.13 -5.75
C SER A 15 -4.81 0.74 -7.07
N THR A 16 -5.48 1.89 -7.01
CA THR A 16 -5.92 2.62 -8.21
C THR A 16 -4.71 3.09 -9.02
N LEU A 17 -3.74 3.72 -8.37
CA LEU A 17 -2.52 4.17 -9.05
C LEU A 17 -1.74 2.98 -9.62
N ALA A 18 -1.63 1.88 -8.87
CA ALA A 18 -0.95 0.68 -9.34
C ALA A 18 -1.61 0.12 -10.60
N LYS A 19 -2.93 0.06 -10.65
CA LYS A 19 -3.67 -0.40 -11.82
C LYS A 19 -3.49 0.52 -13.02
N GLU A 20 -3.48 1.84 -12.80
CA GLU A 20 -3.21 2.81 -13.86
C GLU A 20 -1.83 2.61 -14.47
N LEU A 21 -0.80 2.45 -13.63
CA LEU A 21 0.57 2.21 -14.10
C LEU A 21 0.68 0.88 -14.86
N CYS A 22 0.06 -0.16 -14.36
CA CYS A 22 0.07 -1.47 -15.03
C CYS A 22 -0.68 -1.48 -16.34
N ALA A 23 -1.66 -0.58 -16.52
CA ALA A 23 -2.37 -0.41 -17.79
C ALA A 23 -1.52 0.32 -18.84
N GLU A 24 -0.63 1.20 -18.40
CA GLU A 24 0.24 1.97 -19.29
C GLU A 24 1.51 1.21 -19.67
N GLU A 25 2.07 0.44 -18.74
CA GLU A 25 3.30 -0.33 -18.94
C GLU A 25 3.11 -1.76 -18.42
N ASN A 26 3.87 -2.70 -18.95
CA ASN A 26 3.79 -4.09 -18.55
C ASN A 26 4.55 -4.35 -17.25
N PHE A 27 3.97 -3.95 -16.13
CA PHE A 27 4.52 -4.19 -14.80
C PHE A 27 3.92 -5.46 -14.17
N ALA A 28 4.76 -6.20 -13.43
CA ALA A 28 4.25 -7.14 -12.43
C ALA A 28 3.74 -6.35 -11.22
N HIS A 29 2.66 -6.77 -10.59
CA HIS A 29 2.03 -6.06 -9.48
C HIS A 29 1.97 -6.95 -8.23
N LEU A 30 2.48 -6.45 -7.11
CA LEU A 30 2.35 -7.10 -5.81
C LEU A 30 1.63 -6.16 -4.83
N ASP A 31 0.45 -6.59 -4.39
CA ASP A 31 -0.28 -5.96 -3.29
C ASP A 31 0.22 -6.59 -1.99
N LEU A 32 0.85 -5.80 -1.13
CA LEU A 32 1.41 -6.30 0.12
C LEU A 32 0.37 -6.85 1.10
N ASP A 33 -0.92 -6.51 0.94
CA ASP A 33 -2.00 -7.13 1.71
C ASP A 33 -2.00 -8.65 1.53
N THR A 34 -1.54 -9.15 0.39
CA THR A 34 -1.53 -10.59 0.10
C THR A 34 -0.43 -11.36 0.82
N VAL A 35 0.57 -10.67 1.36
CA VAL A 35 1.73 -11.30 2.03
C VAL A 35 1.90 -10.86 3.49
N ALA A 36 1.14 -9.87 3.93
CA ALA A 36 1.30 -9.23 5.24
C ALA A 36 0.63 -10.00 6.39
N TRP A 37 -0.36 -10.83 6.07
CA TRP A 37 -1.22 -11.48 7.07
C TRP A 37 -1.15 -12.99 6.98
N GLN A 38 -1.36 -13.66 8.12
CA GLN A 38 -1.47 -15.11 8.16
C GLN A 38 -2.74 -15.55 7.39
N ALA A 39 -2.65 -16.68 6.69
CA ALA A 39 -3.72 -17.17 5.82
C ALA A 39 -5.03 -17.47 6.57
N THR A 40 -4.95 -17.86 7.86
CA THR A 40 -6.08 -18.35 8.64
C THR A 40 -6.40 -17.49 9.87
N SER A 41 -5.72 -16.35 10.05
CA SER A 41 -5.82 -15.56 11.27
C SER A 41 -5.61 -14.07 10.93
N PRO A 42 -6.33 -13.13 11.57
CA PRO A 42 -6.12 -11.69 11.38
C PRO A 42 -4.86 -11.18 12.11
N VAL A 43 -3.78 -11.95 12.07
CA VAL A 43 -2.49 -11.65 12.69
C VAL A 43 -1.46 -11.41 11.61
N ARG A 44 -0.57 -10.43 11.81
CA ARG A 44 0.52 -10.16 10.89
C ARG A 44 1.39 -11.40 10.72
N GLU A 45 1.73 -11.68 9.47
CA GLU A 45 2.63 -12.78 9.13
C GLU A 45 4.03 -12.51 9.69
N ASN A 46 4.77 -13.57 10.00
CA ASN A 46 6.17 -13.48 10.36
C ASN A 46 6.93 -12.75 9.25
N LEU A 47 7.76 -11.78 9.62
CA LEU A 47 8.49 -10.94 8.67
C LEU A 47 9.37 -11.77 7.73
N ALA A 48 10.00 -12.83 8.23
CA ALA A 48 10.84 -13.70 7.41
C ALA A 48 10.04 -14.44 6.34
N LYS A 49 8.80 -14.83 6.63
CA LYS A 49 7.92 -15.48 5.64
C LYS A 49 7.45 -14.49 4.58
N SER A 50 7.04 -13.30 4.99
CA SER A 50 6.68 -12.24 4.05
C SER A 50 7.87 -11.89 3.16
N LYS A 51 9.06 -11.79 3.73
CA LYS A 51 10.29 -11.50 2.98
C LYS A 51 10.58 -12.56 1.92
N LYS A 52 10.37 -13.84 2.21
CA LYS A 52 10.58 -14.90 1.21
C LYS A 52 9.69 -14.73 0.00
N VAL A 53 8.42 -14.40 0.21
CA VAL A 53 7.47 -14.16 -0.89
C VAL A 53 7.88 -12.93 -1.70
N ILE A 54 8.26 -11.87 -1.01
CA ILE A 54 8.73 -10.63 -1.65
C ILE A 54 10.00 -10.89 -2.46
N ASP A 55 10.99 -11.54 -1.88
CA ASP A 55 12.26 -11.84 -2.56
C ASP A 55 12.03 -12.66 -3.84
N LYS A 56 11.14 -13.66 -3.78
CA LYS A 56 10.78 -14.45 -4.95
C LYS A 56 10.16 -13.56 -6.04
N PHE A 57 9.26 -12.68 -5.67
CA PHE A 57 8.65 -11.73 -6.61
C PHE A 57 9.71 -10.84 -7.27
N LEU A 58 10.65 -10.32 -6.48
CA LEU A 58 11.73 -9.48 -6.98
C LEU A 58 12.65 -10.23 -7.95
N ASP A 59 12.92 -11.50 -7.67
CA ASP A 59 13.77 -12.34 -8.51
C ASP A 59 13.11 -12.69 -9.85
N GLU A 60 11.79 -12.83 -9.86
CA GLU A 60 11.02 -13.23 -11.04
C GLU A 60 10.66 -12.07 -11.98
N HIS A 61 10.75 -10.84 -11.51
CA HIS A 61 10.28 -9.67 -12.28
C HIS A 61 11.33 -8.55 -12.31
N ARG A 62 11.54 -8.02 -13.51
CA ARG A 62 12.50 -6.91 -13.73
C ARG A 62 11.87 -5.53 -13.60
N SER A 63 10.60 -5.42 -13.89
CA SER A 63 9.82 -4.19 -13.78
C SER A 63 8.57 -4.49 -12.97
N TRP A 64 8.34 -3.71 -11.92
CA TRP A 64 7.26 -4.05 -11.00
C TRP A 64 6.71 -2.83 -10.26
N VAL A 65 5.49 -3.01 -9.76
CA VAL A 65 4.84 -2.10 -8.81
C VAL A 65 4.53 -2.90 -7.55
N ILE A 66 5.02 -2.44 -6.42
CA ILE A 66 4.70 -3.00 -5.10
C ILE A 66 3.99 -1.91 -4.30
N GLU A 67 2.85 -2.25 -3.71
CA GLU A 67 2.05 -1.28 -2.97
C GLU A 67 1.61 -1.79 -1.60
N GLY A 68 1.44 -0.89 -0.66
CA GLY A 68 0.90 -1.21 0.65
C GLY A 68 1.10 -0.12 1.68
N CYS A 69 0.56 -0.35 2.87
CA CYS A 69 0.68 0.55 4.02
C CYS A 69 1.69 0.07 5.07
N TYR A 70 2.36 -1.02 4.83
CA TYR A 70 3.24 -1.73 5.78
C TYR A 70 4.68 -1.21 5.67
N SER A 71 5.05 -0.23 6.49
CA SER A 71 6.40 0.36 6.41
C SER A 71 7.52 -0.66 6.64
N ASP A 72 7.29 -1.66 7.48
CA ASP A 72 8.26 -2.72 7.73
C ASP A 72 8.53 -3.58 6.47
N LEU A 73 7.47 -3.91 5.72
CA LEU A 73 7.62 -4.65 4.45
C LEU A 73 8.19 -3.76 3.35
N ILE A 74 7.76 -2.51 3.28
CA ILE A 74 8.27 -1.54 2.30
C ILE A 74 9.77 -1.34 2.48
N ALA A 75 10.24 -1.26 3.72
CA ALA A 75 11.67 -1.12 4.01
C ALA A 75 12.51 -2.26 3.41
N LEU A 76 11.93 -3.46 3.26
CA LEU A 76 12.62 -4.59 2.65
C LEU A 76 12.85 -4.43 1.14
N VAL A 77 12.05 -3.60 0.46
CA VAL A 77 12.11 -3.45 -0.99
C VAL A 77 12.72 -2.13 -1.45
N LEU A 78 12.90 -1.16 -0.56
CA LEU A 78 13.37 0.19 -0.94
C LEU A 78 14.74 0.19 -1.61
N ASP A 79 15.64 -0.70 -1.21
CA ASP A 79 16.97 -0.78 -1.83
C ASP A 79 16.90 -1.19 -3.30
N HIS A 80 15.83 -1.86 -3.71
CA HIS A 80 15.61 -2.32 -5.08
C HIS A 80 14.77 -1.34 -5.90
N ALA A 81 14.12 -0.36 -5.28
CA ALA A 81 13.19 0.55 -5.94
C ALA A 81 13.93 1.65 -6.70
N THR A 82 13.40 2.00 -7.87
CA THR A 82 13.88 3.15 -8.66
C THR A 82 13.03 4.38 -8.42
N GLU A 83 11.78 4.20 -8.00
CA GLU A 83 10.81 5.28 -7.80
C GLU A 83 9.94 5.00 -6.58
N LEU A 84 9.56 6.07 -5.88
CA LEU A 84 8.72 6.00 -4.69
C LEU A 84 7.58 7.00 -4.82
N TYR A 85 6.35 6.54 -4.64
CA TYR A 85 5.16 7.40 -4.58
C TYR A 85 4.51 7.29 -3.21
N PHE A 86 4.43 8.41 -2.52
CA PHE A 86 3.72 8.53 -1.23
C PHE A 86 2.37 9.20 -1.48
N LEU A 87 1.29 8.44 -1.29
CA LEU A 87 -0.07 8.97 -1.43
C LEU A 87 -0.56 9.43 -0.06
N ASN A 88 -0.65 10.75 0.10
CA ASN A 88 -1.03 11.39 1.35
C ASN A 88 -2.13 12.44 1.12
N PRO A 89 -3.34 12.03 0.65
CA PRO A 89 -4.40 12.97 0.34
C PRO A 89 -5.12 13.53 1.57
N GLY A 90 -4.82 13.00 2.76
CA GLY A 90 -5.47 13.35 4.00
C GLY A 90 -6.47 12.29 4.46
N VAL A 91 -6.71 12.25 5.76
CA VAL A 91 -7.58 11.25 6.40
C VAL A 91 -9.00 11.30 5.83
N GLU A 92 -9.56 12.49 5.62
CA GLU A 92 -10.93 12.64 5.08
C GLU A 92 -11.06 12.04 3.69
N ALA A 93 -10.10 12.30 2.81
CA ALA A 93 -10.09 11.73 1.46
C ALA A 93 -9.98 10.21 1.49
N CYS A 94 -9.16 9.67 2.40
CA CYS A 94 -9.02 8.23 2.58
C CYS A 94 -10.33 7.59 3.03
N ILE A 95 -11.06 8.22 3.95
CA ILE A 95 -12.37 7.75 4.42
C ILE A 95 -13.37 7.75 3.26
N GLU A 96 -13.45 8.86 2.51
CA GLU A 96 -14.37 8.96 1.37
C GLU A 96 -14.06 7.89 0.31
N ASN A 97 -12.79 7.66 0.01
CA ASN A 97 -12.38 6.61 -0.91
C ASN A 97 -12.85 5.23 -0.44
N CYS A 98 -12.74 4.94 0.85
CA CYS A 98 -13.18 3.66 1.42
C CYS A 98 -14.70 3.49 1.33
N LYS A 99 -15.48 4.55 1.56
CA LYS A 99 -16.94 4.52 1.45
C LYS A 99 -17.41 4.22 0.03
N HIS A 100 -16.65 4.65 -0.97
CA HIS A 100 -17.00 4.48 -2.39
C HIS A 100 -16.29 3.29 -3.05
N ARG A 101 -15.58 2.48 -2.28
CA ARG A 101 -14.83 1.34 -2.80
C ARG A 101 -15.79 0.25 -3.25
N SER A 102 -15.59 -0.25 -4.48
CA SER A 102 -16.31 -1.42 -4.97
C SER A 102 -15.87 -2.69 -4.22
N TRP A 103 -16.70 -3.72 -4.29
CA TRP A 103 -16.37 -5.00 -3.66
C TRP A 103 -15.04 -5.57 -4.17
N GLU A 104 -14.21 -6.01 -3.22
CA GLU A 104 -12.91 -6.62 -3.47
C GLU A 104 -12.99 -8.13 -3.17
N PRO A 105 -13.32 -9.00 -4.14
CA PRO A 105 -13.53 -10.42 -3.89
C PRO A 105 -12.29 -11.17 -3.39
N HIS A 106 -11.09 -10.63 -3.64
CA HIS A 106 -9.83 -11.20 -3.13
C HIS A 106 -9.61 -10.92 -1.64
N LYS A 107 -10.34 -9.97 -1.05
CA LYS A 107 -10.23 -9.57 0.36
C LYS A 107 -11.45 -9.96 1.18
N TYR A 108 -12.64 -9.92 0.60
CA TYR A 108 -13.91 -10.15 1.31
C TYR A 108 -14.79 -11.12 0.54
N ALA A 109 -15.44 -12.04 1.26
CA ALA A 109 -16.31 -13.06 0.67
C ALA A 109 -17.55 -12.47 -0.02
N SER A 110 -18.01 -11.27 0.41
CA SER A 110 -19.17 -10.60 -0.17
C SER A 110 -19.07 -9.09 0.07
N ILE A 111 -19.89 -8.31 -0.64
CA ILE A 111 -20.00 -6.87 -0.43
C ILE A 111 -20.51 -6.56 0.99
N GLU A 112 -21.39 -7.39 1.53
CA GLU A 112 -21.93 -7.26 2.88
C GLU A 112 -20.81 -7.41 3.93
N LYS A 113 -19.92 -8.37 3.75
CA LYS A 113 -18.75 -8.57 4.61
C LYS A 113 -17.82 -7.37 4.58
N GLN A 114 -17.57 -6.81 3.39
CA GLN A 114 -16.76 -5.62 3.23
C GLN A 114 -17.40 -4.42 3.96
N ASN A 115 -18.71 -4.24 3.84
CA ASN A 115 -19.44 -3.15 4.49
C ASN A 115 -19.45 -3.30 6.01
N GLU A 116 -19.55 -4.52 6.53
CA GLU A 116 -19.47 -4.79 7.98
C GLU A 116 -18.11 -4.31 8.53
N ASN A 117 -17.04 -4.46 7.77
CA ASN A 117 -15.70 -4.05 8.17
C ASN A 117 -15.45 -2.54 8.01
N LEU A 118 -16.33 -1.82 7.32
CA LEU A 118 -16.09 -0.42 6.93
C LEU A 118 -15.90 0.51 8.14
N MET A 119 -16.72 0.36 9.19
CA MET A 119 -16.62 1.23 10.37
C MET A 119 -15.29 1.05 11.11
N MET A 120 -14.82 -0.19 11.23
CA MET A 120 -13.53 -0.49 11.83
C MET A 120 -12.39 0.11 10.99
N LEU A 121 -12.51 0.02 9.67
CA LEU A 121 -11.52 0.57 8.74
C LEU A 121 -11.48 2.10 8.81
N ILE A 122 -12.63 2.76 8.90
CA ILE A 122 -12.70 4.22 9.07
C ILE A 122 -12.00 4.65 10.35
N GLN A 123 -12.28 3.96 11.46
CA GLN A 123 -11.61 4.24 12.73
C GLN A 123 -10.10 4.04 12.62
N TRP A 124 -9.66 2.98 11.96
CA TRP A 124 -8.27 2.69 11.70
C TRP A 124 -7.60 3.83 10.90
N ILE A 125 -8.25 4.30 9.84
CA ILE A 125 -7.76 5.40 9.00
C ILE A 125 -7.59 6.70 9.82
N GLN A 126 -8.53 6.99 10.71
CA GLN A 126 -8.50 8.19 11.56
C GLN A 126 -7.31 8.23 12.53
N GLU A 127 -6.75 7.07 12.86
CA GLU A 127 -5.61 6.97 13.76
C GLU A 127 -4.25 7.21 13.06
N TYR A 128 -4.23 7.42 11.75
CA TYR A 128 -3.02 7.54 10.94
C TYR A 128 -2.02 8.56 11.49
N GLU A 129 -2.48 9.72 11.88
CA GLU A 129 -1.62 10.81 12.36
C GLU A 129 -1.19 10.66 13.82
N SER A 130 -1.91 9.84 14.60
CA SER A 130 -1.67 9.68 16.04
C SER A 130 -0.97 8.39 16.44
N ARG A 131 -1.01 7.36 15.61
CA ARG A 131 -0.39 6.07 15.91
C ARG A 131 1.13 6.10 15.69
N ASN A 132 1.83 5.15 16.28
CA ASN A 132 3.30 5.08 16.24
C ASN A 132 3.84 3.74 15.69
N ASP A 133 3.00 2.97 15.01
CA ASP A 133 3.38 1.67 14.46
C ASP A 133 3.80 1.76 12.98
N GLU A 134 3.96 0.61 12.34
CA GLU A 134 4.35 0.48 10.93
C GLU A 134 3.34 1.04 9.95
N PHE A 135 2.12 1.34 10.39
CA PHE A 135 1.05 1.90 9.56
C PHE A 135 0.91 3.42 9.71
N SER A 136 1.72 4.04 10.54
CA SER A 136 1.57 5.46 10.93
C SER A 136 2.08 6.41 9.85
N LEU A 137 1.54 7.64 9.88
CA LEU A 137 2.09 8.74 9.09
C LEU A 137 3.57 8.95 9.40
N LYS A 138 3.95 8.86 10.67
CA LYS A 138 5.34 9.03 11.11
C LYS A 138 6.28 8.01 10.44
N SER A 139 5.89 6.74 10.40
CA SER A 139 6.71 5.70 9.75
C SER A 139 6.77 5.87 8.24
N HIS A 140 5.67 6.27 7.61
CA HIS A 140 5.61 6.55 6.17
C HIS A 140 6.44 7.78 5.82
N ARG A 141 6.38 8.84 6.60
CA ARG A 141 7.18 10.04 6.41
C ARG A 141 8.67 9.73 6.49
N LYS A 142 9.06 8.88 7.43
CA LYS A 142 10.46 8.46 7.57
C LYS A 142 10.95 7.73 6.32
N LEU A 143 10.17 6.79 5.79
CA LEU A 143 10.52 6.08 4.55
C LEU A 143 10.72 7.05 3.39
N PHE A 144 9.80 8.00 3.25
CA PHE A 144 9.86 8.99 2.17
C PHE A 144 11.09 9.88 2.30
N ASP A 145 11.34 10.41 3.49
CA ASP A 145 12.45 11.35 3.72
C ASP A 145 13.82 10.69 3.53
N GLU A 146 13.95 9.43 3.92
CA GLU A 146 15.21 8.67 3.81
C GLU A 146 15.49 8.13 2.40
N PHE A 147 14.48 8.06 1.53
CA PHE A 147 14.67 7.57 0.16
C PHE A 147 15.32 8.67 -0.70
N GLU A 148 16.44 8.36 -1.32
CA GLU A 148 17.27 9.35 -2.02
C GLU A 148 17.12 9.33 -3.55
N ARG A 149 16.40 8.35 -4.12
CA ARG A 149 16.15 8.30 -5.56
C ARG A 149 14.87 9.06 -5.91
N LYS A 150 14.34 8.89 -7.09
CA LYS A 150 13.14 9.59 -7.57
C LYS A 150 11.97 9.34 -6.63
N LYS A 151 11.36 10.38 -6.09
CA LYS A 151 10.21 10.28 -5.19
C LYS A 151 9.23 11.42 -5.40
N THR A 152 7.95 11.11 -5.18
CA THR A 152 6.87 12.09 -5.29
C THR A 152 5.87 11.86 -4.17
N GLU A 153 5.48 12.94 -3.49
CA GLU A 153 4.36 12.90 -2.55
C GLU A 153 3.14 13.53 -3.22
N TYR A 154 2.04 12.77 -3.28
CA TYR A 154 0.76 13.27 -3.77
C TYR A 154 -0.14 13.60 -2.59
N ARG A 155 -0.50 14.86 -2.45
CA ARG A 155 -1.38 15.35 -1.36
C ARG A 155 -2.83 15.45 -1.78
N SER A 156 -3.15 14.97 -2.96
CA SER A 156 -4.50 14.94 -3.54
C SER A 156 -4.61 13.71 -4.43
N ASN A 157 -5.82 13.17 -4.59
CA ASN A 157 -6.05 12.09 -5.56
C ASN A 157 -6.16 12.63 -6.99
N ASN A 158 -6.15 13.95 -7.19
CA ASN A 158 -6.01 14.56 -8.51
C ASN A 158 -4.53 14.71 -8.86
N ARG A 159 -3.96 13.68 -9.46
CA ARG A 159 -2.54 13.61 -9.77
C ARG A 159 -2.12 14.37 -11.04
N ASN A 160 -3.06 14.99 -11.71
CA ASN A 160 -2.79 15.77 -12.92
C ASN A 160 -2.50 17.25 -12.61
N THR A 161 -2.50 17.64 -11.35
CA THR A 161 -2.23 19.02 -10.92
C THR A 161 -0.83 19.20 -10.39
#